data_c119d2bc35c2e309b2f9c20b31868202
#
_entry.id   c119d2bc35c2e309b2f9c20b31868202
#
_cell.length_a   1.000
_cell.length_b   1.000
_cell.length_c   1.000
_cell.angle_alpha   90.00
_cell.angle_beta   90.00
_cell.angle_gamma   90.00
#
_symmetry.space_group_name_H-M   'P 1'
#
loop_
_entity.id
_entity.type
_entity.pdbx_description
1 polymer ?
#
loop_
_entity_poly.entity_id
_entity_poly.type
_entity_poly.pdbx_seq_one_letter_code
_entity_poly.pdbx_strand_id
1 'polypeptide(L)'
;LFIDEIHRLSPNIEEILYPAMEDLQLDLIIGEGPSARTIKIDLPPFTLVGATTRSGLLTTPLRDRFGIQIRMEFYNPNDLVKILLKQAEKLKVELQEGGAYEIAKRSRGTPRVAGRLLRRVRDILFVSKTSIIDHKFAKNALSQLDVDASGLDAIDRKYLKIIIEKYHGGPVGLDALSATLSEQKD
;
A
#
# COMPACT_ATOMS: atom_id res chain seq x y z
N LEU A 1 18.58 -7.02 -3.77
CA LEU A 1 17.86 -7.22 -2.51
C LEU A 1 16.73 -6.20 -2.42
N PHE A 2 15.50 -6.63 -2.08
CA PHE A 2 14.35 -5.77 -1.82
C PHE A 2 13.91 -5.94 -0.36
N ILE A 3 13.76 -4.82 0.36
CA ILE A 3 13.27 -4.80 1.75
C ILE A 3 12.02 -3.93 1.80
N ASP A 4 10.87 -4.56 2.06
CA ASP A 4 9.61 -3.85 2.28
C ASP A 4 9.49 -3.40 3.73
N GLU A 5 8.85 -2.24 3.94
CA GLU A 5 8.72 -1.59 5.27
C GLU A 5 10.05 -1.49 6.02
N ILE A 6 11.09 -1.07 5.32
CA ILE A 6 12.48 -1.01 5.83
C ILE A 6 12.62 -0.24 7.15
N HIS A 7 11.69 0.67 7.47
CA HIS A 7 11.65 1.38 8.76
C HIS A 7 11.37 0.46 9.97
N ARG A 8 11.02 -0.81 9.73
CA ARG A 8 10.80 -1.80 10.80
C ARG A 8 12.03 -2.63 11.13
N LEU A 9 13.14 -2.39 10.47
CA LEU A 9 14.38 -3.06 10.83
C LEU A 9 14.78 -2.69 12.26
N SER A 10 15.31 -3.67 12.99
CA SER A 10 15.92 -3.39 14.29
C SER A 10 17.25 -2.64 14.10
N PRO A 11 17.67 -1.82 15.07
CA PRO A 11 18.96 -1.13 14.99
C PRO A 11 20.13 -2.06 14.69
N ASN A 12 20.15 -3.25 15.28
CA ASN A 12 21.21 -4.25 15.06
C ASN A 12 21.28 -4.69 13.59
N ILE A 13 20.13 -4.82 12.92
CA ILE A 13 20.09 -5.19 11.48
C ILE A 13 20.51 -4.02 10.62
N GLU A 14 20.12 -2.78 10.98
CA GLU A 14 20.60 -1.59 10.27
C GLU A 14 22.12 -1.48 10.33
N GLU A 15 22.74 -1.69 11.51
CA GLU A 15 24.19 -1.66 11.69
C GLU A 15 24.92 -2.70 10.82
N ILE A 16 24.33 -3.88 10.63
CA ILE A 16 24.86 -4.91 9.73
C ILE A 16 24.74 -4.49 8.25
N LEU A 17 23.69 -3.74 7.90
CA LEU A 17 23.49 -3.28 6.52
C LEU A 17 24.46 -2.19 6.10
N TYR A 18 24.96 -1.37 7.01
CA TYR A 18 25.84 -0.25 6.66
C TYR A 18 27.11 -0.70 5.94
N PRO A 19 27.95 -1.61 6.48
CA PRO A 19 29.12 -2.11 5.76
C PRO A 19 28.73 -2.92 4.51
N ALA A 20 27.58 -3.58 4.50
CA ALA A 20 27.11 -4.27 3.30
C ALA A 20 26.79 -3.33 2.15
N MET A 21 26.26 -2.12 2.43
CA MET A 21 25.94 -1.10 1.43
C MET A 21 27.16 -0.32 0.97
N GLU A 22 28.13 -0.07 1.85
CA GLU A 22 29.29 0.78 1.58
C GLU A 22 30.46 -0.04 1.02
N ASP A 23 30.82 -1.13 1.71
CA ASP A 23 32.06 -1.89 1.48
C ASP A 23 31.82 -3.27 0.83
N LEU A 24 30.56 -3.64 0.59
CA LEU A 24 30.18 -4.99 0.17
C LEU A 24 30.68 -6.07 1.14
N GLN A 25 30.67 -5.78 2.42
CA GLN A 25 31.08 -6.69 3.49
C GLN A 25 29.98 -6.88 4.52
N LEU A 26 29.88 -8.08 5.04
CA LEU A 26 28.95 -8.41 6.12
C LEU A 26 29.75 -8.80 7.36
N ASP A 27 29.55 -8.09 8.44
CA ASP A 27 30.20 -8.36 9.72
C ASP A 27 29.30 -9.25 10.57
N LEU A 28 29.71 -10.51 10.77
CA LEU A 28 29.03 -11.48 11.63
C LEU A 28 29.77 -11.66 12.94
N ILE A 29 29.07 -11.42 14.04
CA ILE A 29 29.57 -11.69 15.38
C ILE A 29 29.22 -13.12 15.74
N ILE A 30 30.23 -13.95 15.97
CA ILE A 30 30.08 -15.35 16.39
C ILE A 30 30.62 -15.52 17.83
N GLY A 31 29.79 -16.11 18.69
CA GLY A 31 30.05 -16.29 20.11
C GLY A 31 29.45 -15.21 20.99
N GLU A 32 29.57 -15.39 22.29
CA GLU A 32 29.04 -14.45 23.30
C GLU A 32 30.15 -14.00 24.24
N GLY A 33 30.04 -12.80 24.80
CA GLY A 33 30.94 -12.24 25.80
C GLY A 33 32.35 -11.95 25.26
N PRO A 34 33.38 -12.02 26.10
CA PRO A 34 34.76 -11.63 25.74
C PRO A 34 35.40 -12.50 24.65
N SER A 35 34.83 -13.67 24.34
CA SER A 35 35.29 -14.57 23.29
C SER A 35 34.61 -14.39 21.95
N ALA A 36 33.69 -13.40 21.82
CA ALA A 36 33.04 -13.09 20.54
C ALA A 36 34.09 -12.70 19.48
N ARG A 37 33.93 -13.25 18.28
CA ARG A 37 34.80 -12.95 17.13
C ARG A 37 33.95 -12.41 16.01
N THR A 38 34.42 -11.34 15.34
CA THR A 38 33.80 -10.82 14.12
C THR A 38 34.42 -11.54 12.92
N ILE A 39 33.59 -12.15 12.10
CA ILE A 39 33.95 -12.70 10.80
C ILE A 39 33.42 -11.76 9.73
N LYS A 40 34.31 -11.31 8.84
CA LYS A 40 33.96 -10.50 7.66
C LYS A 40 33.73 -11.43 6.47
N ILE A 41 32.57 -11.24 5.83
CA ILE A 41 32.20 -11.99 4.63
C ILE A 41 32.08 -10.99 3.49
N ASP A 42 32.85 -11.19 2.42
CA ASP A 42 32.73 -10.38 1.20
C ASP A 42 31.44 -10.74 0.46
N LEU A 43 30.70 -9.72 0.06
CA LEU A 43 29.45 -9.85 -0.71
C LEU A 43 29.69 -9.56 -2.18
N PRO A 44 29.05 -10.29 -3.10
CA PRO A 44 29.02 -9.88 -4.49
C PRO A 44 28.29 -8.54 -4.63
N PRO A 45 28.61 -7.70 -5.64
CA PRO A 45 27.89 -6.47 -5.90
C PRO A 45 26.40 -6.70 -6.02
N PHE A 46 25.61 -5.89 -5.30
CA PHE A 46 24.16 -5.99 -5.30
C PHE A 46 23.52 -4.60 -5.30
N THR A 47 22.25 -4.53 -5.71
CA THR A 47 21.42 -3.36 -5.57
C THR A 47 20.45 -3.56 -4.42
N LEU A 48 20.43 -2.63 -3.46
CA LEU A 48 19.45 -2.59 -2.38
C LEU A 48 18.30 -1.65 -2.75
N VAL A 49 17.08 -2.15 -2.69
CA VAL A 49 15.86 -1.36 -2.84
C VAL A 49 15.09 -1.44 -1.53
N GLY A 50 14.89 -0.31 -0.87
CA GLY A 50 14.08 -0.19 0.34
C GLY A 50 12.74 0.48 0.02
N ALA A 51 11.64 -0.06 0.52
CA ALA A 51 10.33 0.57 0.48
C ALA A 51 9.84 0.89 1.89
N THR A 52 9.17 2.03 2.06
CA THR A 52 8.60 2.45 3.33
C THR A 52 7.37 3.31 3.16
N THR A 53 6.38 3.13 4.03
CA THR A 53 5.23 4.03 4.17
C THR A 53 5.50 5.18 5.12
N ARG A 54 6.58 5.12 5.90
CA ARG A 54 6.92 6.09 6.97
C ARG A 54 8.39 6.52 6.87
N SER A 55 8.71 7.33 5.87
CA SER A 55 10.08 7.80 5.63
C SER A 55 10.69 8.57 6.82
N GLY A 56 9.86 9.22 7.64
CA GLY A 56 10.30 9.92 8.85
C GLY A 56 10.77 9.00 9.99
N LEU A 57 10.49 7.70 9.92
CA LEU A 57 10.98 6.71 10.89
C LEU A 57 12.30 6.07 10.47
N LEU A 58 12.80 6.34 9.27
CA LEU A 58 14.13 5.90 8.87
C LEU A 58 15.18 6.69 9.64
N THR A 59 16.20 5.98 10.14
CA THR A 59 17.35 6.65 10.73
C THR A 59 18.07 7.49 9.67
N THR A 60 18.65 8.61 10.07
CA THR A 60 19.42 9.46 9.15
C THR A 60 20.57 8.67 8.49
N PRO A 61 21.35 7.87 9.23
CA PRO A 61 22.44 7.08 8.63
C PRO A 61 21.94 6.11 7.54
N LEU A 62 20.81 5.44 7.76
CA LEU A 62 20.25 4.52 6.76
C LEU A 62 19.76 5.28 5.53
N ARG A 63 19.02 6.37 5.74
CA ARG A 63 18.46 7.17 4.65
C ARG A 63 19.53 7.77 3.75
N ASP A 64 20.62 8.28 4.33
CA ASP A 64 21.70 8.97 3.60
C ASP A 64 22.53 8.00 2.72
N ARG A 65 22.48 6.69 3.01
CA ARG A 65 23.12 5.65 2.21
C ARG A 65 22.34 5.28 0.93
N PHE A 66 21.06 5.67 0.83
CA PHE A 66 20.32 5.53 -0.43
C PHE A 66 20.60 6.70 -1.35
N GLY A 67 21.33 6.43 -2.45
CA GLY A 67 21.66 7.45 -3.44
C GLY A 67 20.48 7.94 -4.27
N ILE A 68 19.39 7.18 -4.33
CA ILE A 68 18.18 7.51 -5.09
C ILE A 68 16.97 7.41 -4.17
N GLN A 69 16.27 8.53 -3.99
CA GLN A 69 15.04 8.58 -3.20
C GLN A 69 13.87 8.93 -4.14
N ILE A 70 12.88 8.06 -4.20
CA ILE A 70 11.70 8.22 -5.04
C ILE A 70 10.47 8.31 -4.15
N ARG A 71 9.71 9.41 -4.30
CA ARG A 71 8.39 9.53 -3.68
C ARG A 71 7.33 9.03 -4.64
N MET A 72 6.61 7.99 -4.23
CA MET A 72 5.50 7.44 -5.01
C MET A 72 4.28 8.34 -4.89
N GLU A 73 3.62 8.60 -6.02
CA GLU A 73 2.38 9.36 -6.10
C GLU A 73 1.19 8.44 -6.38
N PHE A 74 -0.02 8.96 -6.12
CA PHE A 74 -1.24 8.25 -6.49
C PHE A 74 -1.39 8.20 -8.03
N TYR A 75 -1.88 7.08 -8.51
CA TYR A 75 -2.18 6.91 -9.93
C TYR A 75 -3.40 7.73 -10.33
N ASN A 76 -3.36 8.31 -11.53
CA ASN A 76 -4.56 8.86 -12.15
C ASN A 76 -5.51 7.73 -12.62
N PRO A 77 -6.80 8.02 -12.83
CA PRO A 77 -7.77 7.00 -13.25
C PRO A 77 -7.40 6.29 -14.56
N ASN A 78 -6.83 7.00 -15.53
CA ASN A 78 -6.50 6.43 -16.85
C ASN A 78 -5.37 5.39 -16.75
N ASP A 79 -4.38 5.60 -15.88
CA ASP A 79 -3.32 4.62 -15.66
C ASP A 79 -3.84 3.41 -14.88
N LEU A 80 -4.76 3.63 -13.93
CA LEU A 80 -5.44 2.53 -13.25
C LEU A 80 -6.30 1.68 -14.20
N VAL A 81 -6.93 2.29 -15.21
CA VAL A 81 -7.65 1.54 -16.26
C VAL A 81 -6.73 0.56 -16.97
N LYS A 82 -5.53 0.99 -17.39
CA LYS A 82 -4.54 0.12 -18.03
C LYS A 82 -4.14 -1.07 -17.12
N ILE A 83 -3.96 -0.79 -15.83
CA ILE A 83 -3.65 -1.83 -14.83
C ILE A 83 -4.82 -2.81 -14.67
N LEU A 84 -6.05 -2.30 -14.58
CA LEU A 84 -7.26 -3.10 -14.41
C LEU A 84 -7.51 -4.01 -15.60
N LEU A 85 -7.35 -3.52 -16.84
CA LEU A 85 -7.49 -4.33 -18.05
C LEU A 85 -6.51 -5.50 -18.05
N LYS A 86 -5.22 -5.27 -17.75
CA LYS A 86 -4.21 -6.33 -17.61
C LYS A 86 -4.53 -7.33 -16.49
N GLN A 87 -5.12 -6.85 -15.39
CA GLN A 87 -5.55 -7.74 -14.30
C GLN A 87 -6.78 -8.56 -14.68
N ALA A 88 -7.72 -7.99 -15.43
CA ALA A 88 -8.91 -8.68 -15.91
C ALA A 88 -8.55 -9.85 -16.85
N GLU A 89 -7.56 -9.68 -17.74
CA GLU A 89 -7.01 -10.76 -18.57
C GLU A 89 -6.51 -11.93 -17.71
N LYS A 90 -5.71 -11.63 -16.67
CA LYS A 90 -5.21 -12.66 -15.74
C LYS A 90 -6.33 -13.35 -14.97
N LEU A 91 -7.39 -12.63 -14.67
CA LEU A 91 -8.57 -13.13 -13.96
C LEU A 91 -9.56 -13.83 -14.91
N LYS A 92 -9.30 -13.83 -16.23
CA LYS A 92 -10.15 -14.39 -17.29
C LYS A 92 -11.57 -13.86 -17.25
N VAL A 93 -11.71 -12.52 -17.08
CA VAL A 93 -12.99 -11.82 -17.12
C VAL A 93 -12.98 -10.76 -18.21
N GLU A 94 -14.10 -10.59 -18.89
CA GLU A 94 -14.27 -9.56 -19.90
C GLU A 94 -14.61 -8.24 -19.23
N LEU A 95 -13.67 -7.29 -19.27
CA LEU A 95 -13.79 -5.96 -18.70
C LEU A 95 -13.70 -4.91 -19.81
N GLN A 96 -14.76 -4.15 -20.00
CA GLN A 96 -14.77 -3.02 -20.92
C GLN A 96 -14.12 -1.78 -20.28
N GLU A 97 -13.59 -0.87 -21.12
CA GLU A 97 -12.96 0.38 -20.65
C GLU A 97 -13.86 1.20 -19.72
N GLY A 98 -15.16 1.30 -20.04
CA GLY A 98 -16.13 2.01 -19.21
C GLY A 98 -16.28 1.39 -17.82
N GLY A 99 -16.26 0.06 -17.72
CA GLY A 99 -16.27 -0.67 -16.45
C GLY A 99 -14.96 -0.49 -15.68
N ALA A 100 -13.84 -0.57 -16.38
CA ALA A 100 -12.51 -0.33 -15.81
C ALA A 100 -12.38 1.11 -15.27
N TYR A 101 -12.87 2.09 -16.00
CA TYR A 101 -12.85 3.50 -15.57
C TYR A 101 -13.71 3.74 -14.32
N GLU A 102 -14.89 3.12 -14.23
CA GLU A 102 -15.75 3.24 -13.05
C GLU A 102 -15.09 2.63 -11.79
N ILE A 103 -14.39 1.50 -11.94
CA ILE A 103 -13.61 0.89 -10.85
C ILE A 103 -12.40 1.79 -10.51
N ALA A 104 -11.67 2.27 -11.51
CA ALA A 104 -10.50 3.11 -11.34
C ALA A 104 -10.82 4.41 -10.58
N LYS A 105 -11.92 5.08 -10.95
CA LYS A 105 -12.39 6.32 -10.32
C LYS A 105 -12.62 6.13 -8.81
N ARG A 106 -13.16 4.98 -8.40
CA ARG A 106 -13.45 4.68 -6.99
C ARG A 106 -12.27 4.03 -6.24
N SER A 107 -11.11 3.90 -6.89
CA SER A 107 -9.92 3.25 -6.31
C SER A 107 -8.99 4.20 -5.57
N ARG A 108 -9.33 5.47 -5.48
CA ARG A 108 -8.54 6.50 -4.77
C ARG A 108 -7.05 6.51 -5.16
N GLY A 109 -6.76 6.34 -6.45
CA GLY A 109 -5.39 6.37 -6.98
C GLY A 109 -4.51 5.17 -6.61
N THR A 110 -5.08 4.10 -6.03
CA THR A 110 -4.30 3.00 -5.49
C THR A 110 -4.51 1.69 -6.27
N PRO A 111 -3.48 1.12 -6.93
CA PRO A 111 -3.60 -0.13 -7.68
C PRO A 111 -4.06 -1.33 -6.84
N ARG A 112 -3.66 -1.40 -5.57
CA ARG A 112 -4.10 -2.44 -4.62
C ARG A 112 -5.61 -2.39 -4.39
N VAL A 113 -6.17 -1.18 -4.20
CA VAL A 113 -7.62 -0.98 -4.03
C VAL A 113 -8.33 -1.32 -5.34
N ALA A 114 -7.84 -0.84 -6.48
CA ALA A 114 -8.40 -1.13 -7.80
C ALA A 114 -8.50 -2.65 -8.06
N GLY A 115 -7.43 -3.39 -7.82
CA GLY A 115 -7.42 -4.83 -7.96
C GLY A 115 -8.33 -5.57 -6.96
N ARG A 116 -8.49 -5.03 -5.76
CA ARG A 116 -9.44 -5.56 -4.78
C ARG A 116 -10.88 -5.36 -5.25
N LEU A 117 -11.22 -4.16 -5.69
CA LEU A 117 -12.56 -3.86 -6.22
C LEU A 117 -12.87 -4.70 -7.47
N LEU A 118 -11.94 -4.84 -8.40
CA LEU A 118 -12.13 -5.69 -9.59
C LEU A 118 -12.45 -7.13 -9.20
N ARG A 119 -11.74 -7.72 -8.24
CA ARG A 119 -12.04 -9.09 -7.76
C ARG A 119 -13.44 -9.19 -7.17
N ARG A 120 -13.90 -8.20 -6.41
CA ARG A 120 -15.24 -8.18 -5.84
C ARG A 120 -16.33 -7.99 -6.89
N VAL A 121 -16.10 -7.12 -7.87
CA VAL A 121 -17.00 -6.95 -9.02
C VAL A 121 -17.08 -8.24 -9.84
N ARG A 122 -15.97 -8.94 -10.04
CA ARG A 122 -15.94 -10.27 -10.67
C ARG A 122 -16.75 -11.31 -9.88
N ASP A 123 -16.65 -11.32 -8.54
CA ASP A 123 -17.40 -12.27 -7.72
C ASP A 123 -18.93 -12.06 -7.89
N ILE A 124 -19.37 -10.79 -8.01
CA ILE A 124 -20.77 -10.45 -8.34
C ILE A 124 -21.11 -10.89 -9.77
N LEU A 125 -20.17 -10.74 -10.72
CA LEU A 125 -20.36 -11.19 -12.10
C LEU A 125 -20.68 -12.69 -12.18
N PHE A 126 -19.97 -13.52 -11.44
CA PHE A 126 -20.16 -14.96 -11.44
C PHE A 126 -21.55 -15.43 -10.96
N VAL A 127 -22.21 -14.65 -10.12
CA VAL A 127 -23.59 -14.94 -9.68
C VAL A 127 -24.64 -14.23 -10.51
N SER A 128 -24.23 -13.40 -11.45
CA SER A 128 -25.13 -12.66 -12.35
C SER A 128 -25.38 -13.44 -13.65
N LYS A 129 -26.36 -12.97 -14.44
CA LYS A 129 -26.68 -13.55 -15.75
C LYS A 129 -25.85 -12.94 -16.90
N THR A 130 -24.91 -12.04 -16.60
CA THR A 130 -24.04 -11.41 -17.59
C THR A 130 -22.61 -11.93 -17.49
N SER A 131 -21.85 -11.82 -18.59
CA SER A 131 -20.44 -12.24 -18.65
C SER A 131 -19.47 -11.06 -18.78
N ILE A 132 -20.01 -9.85 -18.96
CA ILE A 132 -19.21 -8.65 -19.28
C ILE A 132 -19.35 -7.60 -18.17
N ILE A 133 -18.22 -7.04 -17.77
CA ILE A 133 -18.16 -5.91 -16.84
C ILE A 133 -18.12 -4.61 -17.66
N ASP A 134 -19.29 -4.08 -17.99
CA ASP A 134 -19.45 -2.76 -18.59
C ASP A 134 -19.57 -1.66 -17.51
N HIS A 135 -19.71 -0.41 -17.91
CA HIS A 135 -19.88 0.73 -17.01
C HIS A 135 -21.09 0.56 -16.08
N LYS A 136 -22.26 0.13 -16.62
CA LYS A 136 -23.50 -0.01 -15.85
C LYS A 136 -23.38 -1.13 -14.82
N PHE A 137 -22.82 -2.26 -15.23
CA PHE A 137 -22.58 -3.38 -14.33
C PHE A 137 -21.62 -3.00 -13.21
N ALA A 138 -20.45 -2.43 -13.54
CA ALA A 138 -19.46 -1.99 -12.58
C ALA A 138 -20.04 -1.02 -11.55
N LYS A 139 -20.80 0.00 -12.02
CA LYS A 139 -21.47 0.97 -11.15
C LYS A 139 -22.44 0.30 -10.17
N ASN A 140 -23.28 -0.61 -10.65
CA ASN A 140 -24.24 -1.34 -9.81
C ASN A 140 -23.55 -2.26 -8.81
N ALA A 141 -22.54 -3.00 -9.26
CA ALA A 141 -21.78 -3.89 -8.40
C ALA A 141 -21.03 -3.13 -7.28
N LEU A 142 -20.40 -1.99 -7.60
CA LEU A 142 -19.75 -1.16 -6.60
C LEU A 142 -20.72 -0.55 -5.60
N SER A 143 -21.95 -0.23 -6.04
CA SER A 143 -23.01 0.21 -5.11
C SER A 143 -23.47 -0.91 -4.18
N GLN A 144 -23.56 -2.16 -4.66
CA GLN A 144 -23.84 -3.32 -3.80
C GLN A 144 -22.72 -3.60 -2.79
N LEU A 145 -21.49 -3.24 -3.13
CA LEU A 145 -20.32 -3.31 -2.23
C LEU A 145 -20.23 -2.12 -1.27
N ASP A 146 -21.24 -1.26 -1.26
CA ASP A 146 -21.31 -0.04 -0.43
C ASP A 146 -20.14 0.94 -0.67
N VAL A 147 -19.60 0.97 -1.90
CA VAL A 147 -18.57 1.92 -2.34
C VAL A 147 -19.23 3.03 -3.13
N ASP A 148 -19.19 4.27 -2.64
CA ASP A 148 -19.83 5.40 -3.27
C ASP A 148 -19.09 5.95 -4.50
N ALA A 149 -19.60 7.02 -5.11
CA ALA A 149 -19.01 7.62 -6.31
C ALA A 149 -17.60 8.21 -6.09
N SER A 150 -17.25 8.52 -4.85
CA SER A 150 -15.92 9.02 -4.44
C SER A 150 -14.98 7.92 -4.01
N GLY A 151 -15.44 6.66 -3.98
CA GLY A 151 -14.67 5.50 -3.51
C GLY A 151 -14.67 5.36 -1.99
N LEU A 152 -15.59 6.01 -1.29
CA LEU A 152 -15.71 5.90 0.15
C LEU A 152 -16.58 4.69 0.53
N ASP A 153 -16.12 3.91 1.49
CA ASP A 153 -16.90 2.84 2.10
C ASP A 153 -17.72 3.32 3.31
N ALA A 154 -18.41 2.40 3.97
CA ALA A 154 -19.26 2.72 5.13
C ALA A 154 -18.46 3.35 6.28
N ILE A 155 -17.23 2.88 6.51
CA ILE A 155 -16.36 3.37 7.57
C ILE A 155 -15.86 4.77 7.25
N ASP A 156 -15.41 5.00 6.01
CA ASP A 156 -14.99 6.33 5.54
C ASP A 156 -16.13 7.35 5.72
N ARG A 157 -17.36 7.00 5.30
CA ARG A 157 -18.53 7.88 5.45
C ARG A 157 -18.91 8.12 6.91
N LYS A 158 -18.83 7.09 7.77
CA LYS A 158 -19.06 7.22 9.21
C LYS A 158 -18.05 8.19 9.82
N TYR A 159 -16.78 8.07 9.43
CA TYR A 159 -15.71 8.95 9.87
C TYR A 159 -16.01 10.42 9.52
N LEU A 160 -16.30 10.69 8.25
CA LEU A 160 -16.64 12.04 7.80
C LEU A 160 -17.89 12.59 8.47
N LYS A 161 -18.93 11.77 8.64
CA LYS A 161 -20.17 12.14 9.31
C LYS A 161 -19.92 12.55 10.77
N ILE A 162 -19.09 11.83 11.49
CA ILE A 162 -18.72 12.16 12.87
C ILE A 162 -18.00 13.51 12.93
N ILE A 163 -17.05 13.78 12.01
CA ILE A 163 -16.37 15.07 11.96
C ILE A 163 -17.36 16.20 11.72
N ILE A 164 -18.32 16.03 10.82
CA ILE A 164 -19.32 17.05 10.51
C ILE A 164 -20.29 17.26 11.67
N GLU A 165 -20.89 16.19 12.19
CA GLU A 165 -21.98 16.28 13.15
C GLU A 165 -21.51 16.57 14.58
N LYS A 166 -20.40 15.94 15.02
CA LYS A 166 -19.93 16.08 16.41
C LYS A 166 -18.86 17.16 16.58
N TYR A 167 -18.11 17.46 15.51
CA TYR A 167 -17.01 18.41 15.58
C TYR A 167 -17.18 19.61 14.63
N HIS A 168 -18.40 19.78 14.08
CA HIS A 168 -18.80 20.94 13.23
C HIS A 168 -17.84 21.16 12.04
N GLY A 169 -17.23 20.08 11.50
CA GLY A 169 -16.26 20.17 10.41
C GLY A 169 -14.90 20.73 10.82
N GLY A 170 -14.70 21.02 12.11
CA GLY A 170 -13.48 21.64 12.65
C GLY A 170 -12.36 20.62 12.89
N PRO A 171 -11.16 21.10 13.25
CA PRO A 171 -10.05 20.22 13.57
C PRO A 171 -10.37 19.38 14.80
N VAL A 172 -10.06 18.08 14.72
CA VAL A 172 -10.27 17.11 15.80
C VAL A 172 -9.04 16.23 15.95
N GLY A 173 -8.63 15.99 17.20
CA GLY A 173 -7.50 15.11 17.49
C GLY A 173 -7.82 13.64 17.22
N LEU A 174 -6.82 12.88 16.80
CA LEU A 174 -6.95 11.43 16.53
C LEU A 174 -7.52 10.67 17.72
N ASP A 175 -7.15 11.05 18.94
CA ASP A 175 -7.66 10.43 20.17
C ASP A 175 -9.17 10.54 20.33
N ALA A 176 -9.69 11.74 20.11
CA ALA A 176 -11.12 12.01 20.19
C ALA A 176 -11.91 11.28 19.09
N LEU A 177 -11.34 11.21 17.88
CA LEU A 177 -11.93 10.46 16.77
C LEU A 177 -11.94 8.96 17.02
N SER A 178 -10.80 8.37 17.43
CA SER A 178 -10.69 6.93 17.75
C SER A 178 -11.68 6.52 18.82
N ALA A 179 -11.77 7.31 19.92
CA ALA A 179 -12.74 7.06 20.99
C ALA A 179 -14.19 7.15 20.47
N THR A 180 -14.50 8.09 19.57
CA THR A 180 -15.85 8.27 19.04
C THR A 180 -16.22 7.19 18.03
N LEU A 181 -15.26 6.69 17.26
CA LEU A 181 -15.44 5.60 16.28
C LEU A 181 -15.42 4.22 16.92
N SER A 182 -14.87 4.09 18.13
CA SER A 182 -14.52 2.83 18.80
C SER A 182 -13.51 2.00 17.97
N GLU A 183 -12.59 2.69 17.28
CA GLU A 183 -11.55 2.10 16.45
C GLU A 183 -10.17 2.35 17.07
N GLN A 184 -9.21 1.47 16.80
CA GLN A 184 -7.81 1.66 17.22
C GLN A 184 -7.12 2.73 16.36
N LYS A 185 -6.15 3.41 16.98
CA LYS A 185 -5.27 4.34 16.28
C LYS A 185 -4.18 3.52 15.60
N ASP A 186 -4.20 3.42 14.30
CA ASP A 186 -3.07 2.90 13.50
C ASP A 186 -2.59 3.95 12.51
#